data_d5aa1a122194ed3d25d4f06b49b8db44
#
_entry.id   d5aa1a122194ed3d25d4f06b49b8db44
#
_cell.length_a   1.000
_cell.length_b   1.000
_cell.length_c   1.000
_cell.angle_alpha   90.00
_cell.angle_beta   90.00
_cell.angle_gamma   90.00
#
_symmetry.space_group_name_H-M   'P 1'
#
loop_
_entity.id
_entity.type
_entity.pdbx_description
1 polymer ?
#
loop_
_entity_poly.entity_id
_entity_poly.type
_entity_poly.pdbx_seq_one_letter_code
_entity_poly.pdbx_strand_id
1 'polypeptide(L)'
;MFPHETEVLHGGAMMVRREVIEEVGTMTEVYFLFYEEFDWSRRMREVGYKLFYEPTSVVYHKESMSIPKETPFREYYLTRSRLIYAWRNCQGIDKYLACGYQLFLVVPKRAFYI
;
A
#
# COMPACT_ATOMS: atom_id res chain seq x y z
N MET A 1 20.45 -16.24 -5.18
CA MET A 1 19.02 -15.99 -4.90
C MET A 1 18.30 -15.74 -6.22
N PHE A 2 17.16 -16.36 -6.40
CA PHE A 2 16.41 -16.29 -7.65
C PHE A 2 15.24 -15.31 -7.54
N PRO A 3 14.81 -14.71 -8.68
CA PRO A 3 13.58 -13.95 -8.69
C PRO A 3 12.41 -14.81 -8.21
N HIS A 4 11.49 -14.21 -7.48
CA HIS A 4 10.32 -14.94 -6.98
C HIS A 4 9.09 -14.05 -7.01
N GLU A 5 7.93 -14.67 -7.06
CA GLU A 5 6.65 -13.98 -7.10
C GLU A 5 6.37 -13.32 -5.76
N THR A 6 5.83 -12.11 -5.80
CA THR A 6 5.43 -11.36 -4.62
C THR A 6 4.01 -10.83 -4.80
N GLU A 7 3.38 -10.46 -3.71
CA GLU A 7 2.03 -9.90 -3.76
C GLU A 7 2.02 -8.39 -3.88
N VAL A 8 3.14 -7.72 -3.53
CA VAL A 8 3.21 -6.26 -3.49
C VAL A 8 4.52 -5.79 -4.05
N LEU A 9 4.46 -4.76 -4.90
CA LEU A 9 5.64 -4.05 -5.39
C LEU A 9 5.99 -2.93 -4.41
N HIS A 10 7.29 -2.73 -4.18
CA HIS A 10 7.77 -1.65 -3.32
C HIS A 10 7.89 -0.36 -4.13
N GLY A 11 7.24 0.71 -3.65
CA GLY A 11 7.17 1.97 -4.36
C GLY A 11 8.51 2.70 -4.56
N GLY A 12 9.54 2.35 -3.75
CA GLY A 12 10.86 2.95 -3.87
C GLY A 12 11.63 2.50 -5.10
N ALA A 13 11.32 1.32 -5.64
CA ALA A 13 12.00 0.78 -6.81
C ALA A 13 11.12 -0.27 -7.48
N MET A 14 10.41 0.14 -8.54
CA MET A 14 9.57 -0.80 -9.28
C MET A 14 9.67 -0.53 -10.78
N MET A 15 9.41 -1.58 -11.56
CA MET A 15 9.31 -1.48 -13.01
C MET A 15 8.02 -2.15 -13.44
N VAL A 16 7.23 -1.46 -14.26
CA VAL A 16 5.92 -1.94 -14.69
C VAL A 16 5.88 -1.93 -16.20
N ARG A 17 5.39 -3.02 -16.78
CA ARG A 17 5.23 -3.09 -18.24
C ARG A 17 4.14 -2.14 -18.70
N ARG A 18 4.34 -1.56 -19.87
CA ARG A 18 3.40 -0.62 -20.44
C ARG A 18 1.99 -1.19 -20.61
N GLU A 19 1.91 -2.44 -21.06
CA GLU A 19 0.63 -3.12 -21.27
C GLU A 19 -0.18 -3.22 -20.00
N VAL A 20 0.50 -3.39 -18.86
CA VAL A 20 -0.15 -3.44 -17.56
C VAL A 20 -0.78 -2.10 -17.23
N ILE A 21 -0.04 -1.02 -17.47
CA ILE A 21 -0.55 0.33 -17.23
C ILE A 21 -1.75 0.64 -18.12
N GLU A 22 -1.69 0.21 -19.36
CA GLU A 22 -2.80 0.42 -20.32
C GLU A 22 -4.06 -0.31 -19.89
N GLU A 23 -3.92 -1.51 -19.32
CA GLU A 23 -5.05 -2.33 -18.92
C GLU A 23 -5.57 -2.00 -17.52
N VAL A 24 -4.65 -1.81 -16.56
CA VAL A 24 -5.01 -1.61 -15.14
C VAL A 24 -5.15 -0.14 -14.80
N GLY A 25 -4.47 0.73 -15.51
CA GLY A 25 -4.38 2.15 -15.19
C GLY A 25 -3.19 2.45 -14.28
N THR A 26 -3.08 3.70 -13.89
CA THR A 26 -2.01 4.16 -13.00
C THR A 26 -2.40 4.00 -11.54
N MET A 27 -1.47 4.33 -10.63
CA MET A 27 -1.79 4.39 -9.20
C MET A 27 -2.89 5.42 -8.95
N THR A 28 -3.81 5.08 -8.06
CA THR A 28 -4.88 6.01 -7.71
C THR A 28 -4.36 7.12 -6.79
N GLU A 29 -4.88 8.32 -6.97
CA GLU A 29 -4.50 9.47 -6.15
C GLU A 29 -5.32 9.57 -4.85
N VAL A 30 -6.29 8.68 -4.65
CA VAL A 30 -7.20 8.74 -3.51
C VAL A 30 -6.47 8.63 -2.18
N TYR A 31 -5.31 7.96 -2.15
CA TYR A 31 -4.54 7.80 -0.92
C TYR A 31 -3.73 9.03 -0.54
N PHE A 32 -3.26 9.77 -1.50
CA PHE A 32 -2.28 10.86 -1.36
C PHE A 32 -0.92 10.35 -0.84
N LEU A 33 -0.89 9.69 0.33
CA LEU A 33 0.30 9.07 0.90
C LEU A 33 -0.03 7.67 1.42
N PHE A 34 0.89 6.74 1.23
CA PHE A 34 0.84 5.35 1.72
C PHE A 34 -0.25 4.51 1.04
N TYR A 35 0.02 3.24 0.93
CA TYR A 35 -0.88 2.20 0.41
C TYR A 35 -1.19 2.26 -1.09
N GLU A 36 -0.73 3.28 -1.83
CA GLU A 36 -1.00 3.37 -3.26
C GLU A 36 -0.39 2.20 -4.03
N GLU A 37 0.81 1.74 -3.66
CA GLU A 37 1.42 0.58 -4.29
C GLU A 37 0.74 -0.73 -3.90
N PHE A 38 0.19 -0.83 -2.70
CA PHE A 38 -0.61 -1.99 -2.29
C PHE A 38 -1.88 -2.10 -3.13
N ASP A 39 -2.57 -1.00 -3.32
CA ASP A 39 -3.79 -0.95 -4.13
C ASP A 39 -3.49 -1.29 -5.59
N TRP A 40 -2.45 -0.68 -6.15
CA TRP A 40 -2.07 -0.90 -7.54
C TRP A 40 -1.64 -2.35 -7.78
N SER A 41 -0.83 -2.89 -6.87
CA SER A 41 -0.39 -4.29 -6.93
C SER A 41 -1.58 -5.24 -6.90
N ARG A 42 -2.55 -4.97 -6.05
CA ARG A 42 -3.76 -5.79 -5.97
C ARG A 42 -4.57 -5.74 -7.26
N ARG A 43 -4.73 -4.55 -7.85
CA ARG A 43 -5.44 -4.42 -9.12
C ARG A 43 -4.76 -5.19 -10.25
N MET A 44 -3.42 -5.16 -10.29
CA MET A 44 -2.66 -5.93 -11.26
C MET A 44 -2.91 -7.43 -11.10
N ARG A 45 -2.88 -7.93 -9.87
CA ARG A 45 -3.10 -9.36 -9.60
C ARG A 45 -4.53 -9.79 -9.93
N GLU A 46 -5.51 -8.94 -9.67
CA GLU A 46 -6.91 -9.25 -9.99
C GLU A 46 -7.15 -9.42 -11.48
N VAL A 47 -6.36 -8.76 -12.32
CA VAL A 47 -6.44 -8.88 -13.78
C VAL A 47 -5.65 -10.09 -14.28
N GLY A 48 -4.82 -10.70 -13.43
CA GLY A 48 -4.07 -11.90 -13.77
C GLY A 48 -2.58 -11.70 -13.99
N TYR A 49 -2.07 -10.49 -13.76
CA TYR A 49 -0.64 -10.24 -13.84
C TYR A 49 0.09 -10.75 -12.61
N LYS A 50 1.35 -11.11 -12.79
CA LYS A 50 2.22 -11.58 -11.71
C LYS A 50 3.25 -10.51 -11.39
N LEU A 51 3.56 -10.38 -10.11
CA LEU A 51 4.54 -9.44 -9.60
C LEU A 51 5.76 -10.22 -9.11
N PHE A 52 6.95 -9.76 -9.48
CA PHE A 52 8.18 -10.46 -9.13
C PHE A 52 9.14 -9.55 -8.39
N TYR A 53 9.83 -10.13 -7.43
CA TYR A 53 10.94 -9.51 -6.73
C TYR A 53 12.25 -9.96 -7.38
N GLU A 54 13.09 -8.98 -7.76
CA GLU A 54 14.39 -9.26 -8.39
C GLU A 54 15.50 -8.93 -7.39
N PRO A 55 16.08 -9.95 -6.74
CA PRO A 55 17.06 -9.73 -5.67
C PRO A 55 18.41 -9.20 -6.14
N THR A 56 18.74 -9.33 -7.42
CA THR A 56 20.01 -8.80 -7.94
C THR A 56 19.96 -7.30 -8.20
N SER A 57 18.76 -6.71 -8.24
CA SER A 57 18.59 -5.28 -8.39
C SER A 57 18.63 -4.62 -7.00
N VAL A 58 19.56 -3.70 -6.81
CA VAL A 58 19.75 -3.06 -5.52
C VAL A 58 19.57 -1.55 -5.65
N VAL A 59 18.73 -0.99 -4.79
CA VAL A 59 18.48 0.46 -4.73
C VAL A 59 18.60 0.90 -3.28
N TYR A 60 19.39 1.94 -3.06
CA TYR A 60 19.53 2.53 -1.73
C TYR A 60 18.49 3.62 -1.57
N HIS A 61 17.47 3.34 -0.76
CA HIS A 61 16.32 4.22 -0.57
C HIS A 61 16.37 4.87 0.83
N LYS A 62 16.39 6.21 0.86
CA LYS A 62 16.41 6.97 2.12
C LYS A 62 14.99 7.17 2.61
N GLU A 63 14.50 6.23 3.40
CA GLU A 63 13.16 6.31 3.93
C GLU A 63 13.03 7.41 4.98
N SER A 64 11.82 7.97 5.06
CA SER A 64 11.46 8.96 6.07
C SER A 64 12.26 10.26 6.02
N MET A 65 12.89 10.57 4.87
CA MET A 65 13.61 11.83 4.71
C MET A 65 12.66 13.03 4.64
N SER A 66 11.51 12.85 3.99
CA SER A 66 10.51 13.92 3.83
C SER A 66 9.49 13.91 4.95
N ILE A 67 9.15 12.72 5.45
CA ILE A 67 8.10 12.53 6.46
C ILE A 67 8.71 11.78 7.63
N PRO A 68 9.01 12.47 8.74
CA PRO A 68 9.58 11.82 9.92
C PRO A 68 8.64 10.75 10.48
N LYS A 69 9.24 9.67 11.02
CA LYS A 69 8.48 8.61 11.66
C LYS A 69 7.85 9.11 12.95
N GLU A 70 6.73 8.50 13.30
CA GLU A 70 6.04 8.74 14.59
C GLU A 70 5.58 10.18 14.78
N THR A 71 5.24 10.87 13.68
CA THR A 71 4.64 12.20 13.77
C THR A 71 3.13 12.10 13.59
N PRO A 72 2.35 13.07 14.12
CA PRO A 72 0.91 13.10 13.89
C PRO A 72 0.54 13.16 12.40
N PHE A 73 1.33 13.87 11.59
CA PHE A 73 1.13 13.96 10.14
C PHE A 73 1.20 12.56 9.50
N ARG A 74 2.25 11.81 9.82
CA ARG A 74 2.44 10.47 9.28
C ARG A 74 1.33 9.53 9.72
N GLU A 75 0.98 9.56 11.01
CA GLU A 75 -0.08 8.70 11.56
C GLU A 75 -1.44 9.02 10.96
N TYR A 76 -1.73 10.31 10.72
CA TYR A 76 -2.98 10.71 10.07
C TYR A 76 -3.12 10.08 8.69
N TYR A 77 -2.11 10.25 7.83
CA TYR A 77 -2.18 9.73 6.47
C TYR A 77 -2.09 8.21 6.42
N LEU A 78 -1.30 7.61 7.30
CA LEU A 78 -1.20 6.16 7.37
C LEU A 78 -2.55 5.54 7.78
N THR A 79 -3.21 6.09 8.78
CA THR A 79 -4.52 5.65 9.23
C THR A 79 -5.58 5.86 8.15
N ARG A 80 -5.58 7.05 7.55
CA ARG A 80 -6.49 7.38 6.46
C ARG A 80 -6.36 6.38 5.31
N SER A 81 -5.12 6.11 4.90
CA SER A 81 -4.85 5.20 3.79
C SER A 81 -5.23 3.75 4.12
N ARG A 82 -5.01 3.31 5.36
CA ARG A 82 -5.45 1.98 5.80
C ARG A 82 -6.96 1.83 5.71
N LEU A 83 -7.70 2.84 6.12
CA LEU A 83 -9.16 2.83 6.05
C LEU A 83 -9.64 2.79 4.60
N ILE A 84 -9.04 3.61 3.74
CA ILE A 84 -9.40 3.64 2.33
C ILE A 84 -9.10 2.28 1.69
N TYR A 85 -7.94 1.71 1.97
CA TYR A 85 -7.56 0.41 1.42
C TYR A 85 -8.52 -0.69 1.85
N ALA A 86 -8.86 -0.73 3.14
CA ALA A 86 -9.81 -1.71 3.66
C ALA A 86 -11.19 -1.55 3.02
N TRP A 87 -11.65 -0.31 2.89
CA TRP A 87 -12.94 -0.04 2.28
C TRP A 87 -12.99 -0.45 0.80
N ARG A 88 -11.93 -0.17 0.05
CA ARG A 88 -11.87 -0.47 -1.38
C ARG A 88 -11.69 -1.97 -1.67
N ASN A 89 -10.99 -2.70 -0.81
CA ASN A 89 -10.53 -4.05 -1.13
C ASN A 89 -11.21 -5.17 -0.35
N CYS A 90 -11.76 -4.88 0.80
CA CYS A 90 -12.57 -5.85 1.54
C CYS A 90 -14.02 -5.78 1.06
N GLN A 91 -14.71 -6.92 1.14
CA GLN A 91 -16.10 -7.02 0.67
C GLN A 91 -17.01 -7.58 1.74
N GLY A 92 -18.30 -7.24 1.66
CA GLY A 92 -19.31 -7.75 2.58
C GLY A 92 -19.04 -7.33 4.01
N ILE A 93 -19.20 -8.29 4.93
CA ILE A 93 -19.00 -8.04 6.35
C ILE A 93 -17.53 -7.75 6.69
N ASP A 94 -16.60 -8.28 5.91
CA ASP A 94 -15.16 -8.06 6.14
C ASP A 94 -14.79 -6.59 6.03
N LYS A 95 -15.43 -5.86 5.13
CA LYS A 95 -15.23 -4.41 4.98
C LYS A 95 -15.52 -3.68 6.29
N TYR A 96 -16.65 -3.98 6.91
CA TYR A 96 -17.06 -3.34 8.16
C TYR A 96 -16.20 -3.79 9.33
N LEU A 97 -15.82 -5.07 9.37
CA LEU A 97 -14.94 -5.58 10.42
C LEU A 97 -13.55 -4.96 10.36
N ALA A 98 -12.98 -4.85 9.16
CA ALA A 98 -11.67 -4.24 8.98
C ALA A 98 -11.68 -2.76 9.36
N CYS A 99 -12.65 -2.00 8.89
CA CYS A 99 -12.77 -0.58 9.22
C CYS A 99 -13.08 -0.37 10.70
N GLY A 100 -13.94 -1.20 11.28
CA GLY A 100 -14.23 -1.15 12.71
C GLY A 100 -13.01 -1.42 13.57
N TYR A 101 -12.22 -2.42 13.20
CA TYR A 101 -10.97 -2.72 13.89
C TYR A 101 -10.03 -1.52 13.86
N GLN A 102 -9.85 -0.89 12.71
CA GLN A 102 -8.99 0.28 12.57
C GLN A 102 -9.50 1.44 13.42
N LEU A 103 -10.79 1.75 13.37
CA LEU A 103 -11.35 2.89 14.07
C LEU A 103 -11.40 2.71 15.58
N PHE A 104 -11.72 1.51 16.06
CA PHE A 104 -11.99 1.32 17.47
C PHE A 104 -10.82 0.73 18.27
N LEU A 105 -9.86 0.08 17.58
CA LEU A 105 -8.71 -0.55 18.26
C LEU A 105 -7.39 0.06 17.86
N VAL A 106 -7.12 0.22 16.56
CA VAL A 106 -5.82 0.70 16.09
C VAL A 106 -5.66 2.20 16.30
N VAL A 107 -6.65 2.99 15.91
CA VAL A 107 -6.57 4.46 16.03
C VAL A 107 -6.42 4.92 17.48
N PRO A 108 -7.25 4.45 18.43
CA PRO A 108 -7.06 4.84 19.83
C PRO A 108 -5.70 4.43 20.39
N LYS A 109 -5.23 3.22 20.03
CA LYS A 109 -3.92 2.74 20.47
C LYS A 109 -2.80 3.63 19.96
N ARG A 110 -2.84 3.98 18.68
CA ARG A 110 -1.82 4.84 18.07
C ARG A 110 -1.85 6.26 18.64
N ALA A 111 -3.05 6.79 18.84
CA ALA A 111 -3.20 8.12 19.42
C ALA A 111 -2.61 8.21 20.82
N PHE A 112 -2.72 7.13 21.59
CA PHE A 112 -2.16 7.08 22.95
C PHE A 112 -0.64 7.18 22.94
N TYR A 113 0.04 6.63 21.89
CA TYR A 113 1.50 6.60 21.83
C TYR A 113 2.12 7.77 21.05
N ILE A 114 1.33 8.66 20.51
CA ILE A 114 1.80 9.90 19.90
C ILE A 114 1.80 11.03 20.94
#